data_143bbba4bad56726c009851532120d60
#
_entry.id   143bbba4bad56726c009851532120d60
#
_cell.length_a   1.000
_cell.length_b   1.000
_cell.length_c   1.000
_cell.angle_alpha   90.00
_cell.angle_beta   90.00
_cell.angle_gamma   90.00
#
_symmetry.space_group_name_H-M   'P 1'
#
loop_
_entity.id
_entity.type
_entity.pdbx_description
1 polymer ?
#
loop_
_entity_poly.entity_id
_entity_poly.type
_entity_poly.pdbx_seq_one_letter_code
_entity_poly.pdbx_strand_id
1 'polypeptide(L)'
;LQCAINNSLITVVAYDNHKPVGMGRIVGDGAVICYIQDLIVIPSYQKKGVGRMIIDRLVKFAKDIKFQDTEVMLDLMCAKGREEFYKKCGFTARPNEKLGPGMIMYL
;
A
#
# COMPACT_ATOMS: atom_id res chain seq x y z
N LEU A 1 7.28 -12.03 -11.93
CA LEU A 1 6.69 -11.78 -10.61
C LEU A 1 7.71 -11.95 -9.48
N GLN A 2 8.50 -13.01 -9.51
CA GLN A 2 9.53 -13.23 -8.46
C GLN A 2 10.52 -12.08 -8.41
N CYS A 3 10.91 -11.54 -9.55
CA CYS A 3 11.79 -10.38 -9.62
C CYS A 3 11.16 -9.17 -8.93
N ALA A 4 9.86 -8.93 -9.16
CA ALA A 4 9.15 -7.82 -8.53
C ALA A 4 9.12 -7.98 -7.01
N ILE A 5 8.84 -9.17 -6.51
CA ILE A 5 8.80 -9.43 -5.06
C ILE A 5 10.19 -9.26 -4.46
N ASN A 6 11.23 -9.78 -5.10
CA ASN A 6 12.60 -9.68 -4.61
C ASN A 6 13.11 -8.24 -4.55
N ASN A 7 12.56 -7.36 -5.38
CA ASN A 7 12.95 -5.95 -5.40
C ASN A 7 12.00 -5.05 -4.59
N SER A 8 11.10 -5.63 -3.84
CA SER A 8 10.25 -4.86 -2.93
C SER A 8 11.02 -4.48 -1.67
N LEU A 9 10.71 -3.32 -1.10
CA LEU A 9 11.26 -2.91 0.19
C LEU A 9 10.75 -3.81 1.30
N ILE A 10 9.48 -4.16 1.24
CA ILE A 10 8.84 -5.09 2.16
C ILE A 10 7.66 -5.76 1.46
N THR A 11 7.42 -7.00 1.82
CA THR A 11 6.21 -7.73 1.46
C THR A 11 5.55 -8.22 2.76
N VAL A 12 4.28 -7.89 2.94
CA VAL A 12 3.48 -8.30 4.10
C VAL A 12 2.47 -9.33 3.63
N VAL A 13 2.42 -10.46 4.32
CA VAL A 13 1.46 -11.53 4.02
C VAL A 13 0.63 -11.82 5.26
N ALA A 14 -0.69 -11.85 5.09
CA ALA A 14 -1.62 -12.24 6.14
C ALA A 14 -1.93 -13.72 6.02
N TYR A 15 -1.91 -14.42 7.15
CA TYR A 15 -2.18 -15.86 7.21
C TYR A 15 -3.36 -16.15 8.12
N ASP A 16 -4.12 -17.17 7.74
CA ASP A 16 -5.11 -17.82 8.59
C ASP A 16 -4.67 -19.28 8.72
N ASN A 17 -4.12 -19.66 9.90
CA ASN A 17 -3.63 -21.02 10.17
C ASN A 17 -2.72 -21.56 9.06
N HIS A 18 -1.67 -20.84 8.70
CA HIS A 18 -0.71 -21.21 7.65
C HIS A 18 -1.21 -21.03 6.20
N LYS A 19 -2.47 -20.62 6.02
CA LYS A 19 -3.01 -20.32 4.68
C LYS A 19 -2.82 -18.83 4.40
N PRO A 20 -2.10 -18.44 3.32
CA PRO A 20 -2.02 -17.04 2.94
C PRO A 20 -3.36 -16.54 2.43
N VAL A 21 -3.87 -15.46 3.01
CA VAL A 21 -5.18 -14.93 2.68
C VAL A 21 -5.14 -13.49 2.17
N GLY A 22 -3.98 -12.85 2.23
CA GLY A 22 -3.81 -11.50 1.72
C GLY A 22 -2.36 -11.10 1.68
N MET A 23 -2.06 -10.08 0.90
CA MET A 23 -0.71 -9.54 0.81
C MET A 23 -0.74 -8.07 0.41
N GLY A 24 0.37 -7.41 0.65
CA GLY A 24 0.67 -6.08 0.14
C GLY A 24 2.16 -5.88 0.16
N ARG A 25 2.67 -5.01 -0.70
CA ARG A 25 4.11 -4.74 -0.72
C ARG A 25 4.37 -3.26 -0.96
N ILE A 26 5.57 -2.82 -0.58
CA ILE A 26 6.03 -1.47 -0.85
C ILE A 26 7.24 -1.54 -1.77
N VAL A 27 7.22 -0.69 -2.78
CA VAL A 27 8.38 -0.43 -3.66
C VAL A 27 8.72 1.05 -3.55
N GLY A 28 9.94 1.42 -3.94
CA GLY A 28 10.37 2.81 -3.93
C GLY A 28 11.83 2.93 -3.51
N ASP A 29 12.26 4.17 -3.26
CA ASP A 29 13.64 4.42 -2.83
C ASP A 29 13.83 4.26 -1.31
N GLY A 30 12.74 4.16 -0.56
CA GLY A 30 12.80 3.98 0.88
C GLY A 30 13.20 5.23 1.66
N ALA A 31 13.29 6.37 1.00
CA ALA A 31 13.73 7.62 1.61
C ALA A 31 12.75 8.76 1.39
N VAL A 32 12.34 8.97 0.15
CA VAL A 32 11.44 10.06 -0.24
C VAL A 32 10.10 9.52 -0.70
N ILE A 33 10.11 8.39 -1.38
CA ILE A 33 8.88 7.81 -1.95
C ILE A 33 8.77 6.33 -1.62
N CYS A 34 7.59 5.93 -1.17
CA CYS A 34 7.20 4.56 -0.98
C CYS A 34 5.85 4.36 -1.67
N TYR A 35 5.73 3.31 -2.47
CA TYR A 35 4.54 3.03 -3.25
C TYR A 35 3.98 1.66 -2.86
N ILE A 36 2.70 1.65 -2.47
CA ILE A 36 2.01 0.39 -2.14
C ILE A 36 1.51 -0.25 -3.43
N GLN A 37 1.93 -1.49 -3.64
CA GLN A 37 1.55 -2.27 -4.80
C GLN A 37 0.95 -3.60 -4.35
N ASP A 38 -0.02 -4.08 -5.10
CA ASP A 38 -0.59 -5.42 -4.92
C ASP A 38 -1.25 -5.66 -3.56
N LEU A 39 -2.02 -4.68 -3.06
CA LEU A 39 -2.87 -4.96 -1.90
C LEU A 39 -4.00 -5.90 -2.34
N ILE A 40 -3.90 -7.14 -1.95
CA ILE A 40 -4.81 -8.20 -2.37
C ILE A 40 -5.30 -8.96 -1.14
N VAL A 41 -6.60 -9.22 -1.09
CA VAL A 41 -7.22 -10.10 -0.09
C VAL A 41 -8.12 -11.06 -0.83
N ILE A 42 -7.99 -12.36 -0.57
CA ILE A 42 -8.81 -13.35 -1.25
C ILE A 42 -10.30 -13.13 -0.90
N PRO A 43 -11.23 -13.41 -1.85
CA PRO A 43 -12.64 -13.01 -1.69
C PRO A 43 -13.29 -13.46 -0.39
N SER A 44 -13.02 -14.68 0.06
CA SER A 44 -13.65 -15.23 1.28
C SER A 44 -13.18 -14.52 2.56
N TYR A 45 -12.12 -13.73 2.49
CA TYR A 45 -11.58 -12.99 3.65
C TYR A 45 -11.76 -11.50 3.53
N GLN A 46 -12.43 -11.03 2.48
CA GLN A 46 -12.73 -9.61 2.33
C GLN A 46 -13.78 -9.17 3.36
N LYS A 47 -13.80 -7.87 3.68
CA LYS A 47 -14.72 -7.25 4.65
C LYS A 47 -14.58 -7.79 6.08
N LYS A 48 -13.41 -8.36 6.40
CA LYS A 48 -13.11 -8.89 7.74
C LYS A 48 -11.93 -8.18 8.40
N GLY A 49 -11.49 -7.06 7.82
CA GLY A 49 -10.41 -6.26 8.39
C GLY A 49 -9.00 -6.68 7.96
N VAL A 50 -8.85 -7.68 7.10
CA VAL A 50 -7.51 -8.15 6.67
C VAL A 50 -6.78 -7.07 5.88
N GLY A 51 -7.45 -6.40 4.94
CA GLY A 51 -6.84 -5.33 4.16
C GLY A 51 -6.36 -4.19 5.05
N ARG A 52 -7.14 -3.81 6.06
CA ARG A 52 -6.76 -2.77 7.01
C ARG A 52 -5.53 -3.16 7.81
N MET A 53 -5.44 -4.41 8.24
CA MET A 53 -4.29 -4.91 8.97
C MET A 53 -3.03 -4.84 8.12
N ILE A 54 -3.13 -5.22 6.84
CA ILE A 54 -2.00 -5.15 5.91
C ILE A 54 -1.56 -3.70 5.72
N ILE A 55 -2.49 -2.79 5.46
CA ILE A 55 -2.20 -1.37 5.29
C ILE A 55 -1.52 -0.81 6.54
N ASP A 56 -2.03 -1.12 7.71
CA ASP A 56 -1.45 -0.61 8.97
C ASP A 56 0.00 -1.06 9.14
N ARG A 57 0.32 -2.29 8.75
CA ARG A 57 1.70 -2.79 8.78
C ARG A 57 2.60 -2.08 7.77
N LEU A 58 2.09 -1.83 6.57
CA LEU A 58 2.84 -1.12 5.53
C LEU A 58 3.10 0.33 5.94
N VAL A 59 2.10 1.01 6.49
CA VAL A 59 2.25 2.37 6.99
C VAL A 59 3.27 2.42 8.12
N LYS A 60 3.22 1.46 9.05
CA LYS A 60 4.20 1.38 10.14
C LYS A 60 5.63 1.21 9.60
N PHE A 61 5.82 0.35 8.61
CA PHE A 61 7.12 0.17 7.98
C PHE A 61 7.63 1.49 7.39
N ALA A 62 6.80 2.21 6.64
CA ALA A 62 7.20 3.47 6.04
C ALA A 62 7.56 4.52 7.11
N LYS A 63 6.82 4.55 8.21
CA LYS A 63 7.14 5.43 9.35
C LYS A 63 8.47 5.06 9.99
N ASP A 64 8.75 3.77 10.14
CA ASP A 64 9.95 3.29 10.83
C ASP A 64 11.23 3.54 10.03
N ILE A 65 11.17 3.49 8.69
CA ILE A 65 12.34 3.75 7.84
C ILE A 65 12.56 5.23 7.55
N LYS A 66 11.58 6.07 7.85
CA LYS A 66 11.63 7.50 7.57
C LYS A 66 12.78 8.14 8.35
N PHE A 67 13.60 8.94 7.66
CA PHE A 67 14.62 9.75 8.33
C PHE A 67 13.95 10.83 9.16
N GLN A 68 14.59 11.16 10.29
CA GLN A 68 14.12 12.24 11.15
C GLN A 68 14.10 13.56 10.38
N ASP A 69 13.04 14.35 10.61
CA ASP A 69 12.84 15.67 9.97
C ASP A 69 12.66 15.62 8.45
N THR A 70 12.28 14.47 7.92
CA THR A 70 11.94 14.33 6.50
C THR A 70 10.51 13.84 6.34
N GLU A 71 9.98 14.00 5.13
CA GLU A 71 8.70 13.41 4.75
C GLU A 71 8.94 12.26 3.79
N VAL A 72 8.15 11.21 3.94
CA VAL A 72 8.07 10.13 2.97
C VAL A 72 6.67 10.19 2.37
N MET A 73 6.60 10.29 1.04
CA MET A 73 5.34 10.18 0.34
C MET A 73 4.99 8.70 0.19
N LEU A 74 3.95 8.27 0.88
CA LEU A 74 3.42 6.92 0.73
C LEU A 74 2.19 7.02 -0.16
N ASP A 75 2.28 6.46 -1.36
CA ASP A 75 1.23 6.58 -2.36
C ASP A 75 0.80 5.23 -2.90
N LEU A 76 -0.30 5.22 -3.61
CA LEU A 76 -0.84 4.04 -4.28
C LEU A 76 -1.78 4.47 -5.39
N MET A 77 -2.05 3.54 -6.30
CA MET A 77 -3.12 3.70 -7.29
C MET A 77 -4.33 2.95 -6.77
N CYS A 78 -5.38 3.70 -6.44
CA CYS A 78 -6.58 3.14 -5.86
C CYS A 78 -7.44 2.46 -6.94
N ALA A 79 -7.84 1.23 -6.70
CA ALA A 79 -8.82 0.58 -7.55
C ALA A 79 -10.15 1.33 -7.47
N LYS A 80 -10.84 1.45 -8.60
CA LYS A 80 -12.13 2.14 -8.66
C LYS A 80 -13.11 1.55 -7.66
N GLY A 81 -13.72 2.42 -6.85
CA GLY A 81 -14.68 2.01 -5.85
C GLY A 81 -14.09 1.73 -4.46
N ARG A 82 -12.74 1.83 -4.32
CA ARG A 82 -12.08 1.56 -3.04
C ARG A 82 -11.66 2.83 -2.31
N GLU A 83 -12.00 3.98 -2.81
CA GLU A 83 -11.55 5.28 -2.29
C GLU A 83 -11.88 5.44 -0.80
N GLU A 84 -13.09 5.08 -0.39
CA GLU A 84 -13.52 5.24 1.00
C GLU A 84 -12.70 4.36 1.95
N PHE A 85 -12.33 3.16 1.53
CA PHE A 85 -11.46 2.29 2.32
C PHE A 85 -10.13 2.98 2.61
N TYR A 86 -9.49 3.52 1.57
CA TYR A 86 -8.18 4.16 1.75
C TYR A 86 -8.28 5.46 2.52
N LYS A 87 -9.35 6.23 2.35
CA LYS A 87 -9.58 7.44 3.15
C LYS A 87 -9.67 7.11 4.63
N LYS A 88 -10.35 6.03 4.98
CA LYS A 88 -10.44 5.57 6.37
C LYS A 88 -9.10 5.13 6.92
N CYS A 89 -8.19 4.71 6.06
CA CYS A 89 -6.81 4.37 6.43
C CYS A 89 -5.91 5.59 6.56
N GLY A 90 -6.39 6.79 6.24
CA GLY A 90 -5.63 8.03 6.38
C GLY A 90 -5.08 8.59 5.07
N PHE A 91 -5.43 8.01 3.94
CA PHE A 91 -4.96 8.50 2.64
C PHE A 91 -5.84 9.63 2.12
N THR A 92 -5.21 10.53 1.38
CA THR A 92 -5.87 11.66 0.71
C THR A 92 -5.97 11.35 -0.77
N ALA A 93 -7.18 11.46 -1.32
CA ALA A 93 -7.41 11.20 -2.74
C ALA A 93 -6.93 12.37 -3.60
N ARG A 94 -6.44 12.04 -4.79
CA ARG A 94 -6.11 13.00 -5.84
C ARG A 94 -7.02 12.76 -7.06
N PRO A 95 -7.41 13.80 -7.83
CA PRO A 95 -7.05 15.21 -7.63
C PRO A 95 -7.84 15.85 -6.50
N ASN A 96 -7.33 16.96 -5.99
CA ASN A 96 -8.03 17.81 -5.04
C ASN A 96 -7.65 19.27 -5.30
N GLU A 97 -8.00 20.20 -4.38
CA GLU A 97 -7.73 21.61 -4.62
C GLU A 97 -6.25 21.93 -4.85
N LYS A 98 -5.35 21.17 -4.24
CA LYS A 98 -3.91 21.45 -4.24
C LYS A 98 -3.13 20.51 -5.13
N LEU A 99 -3.65 19.31 -5.40
CA LEU A 99 -2.89 18.23 -6.05
C LEU A 99 -3.63 17.77 -7.30
N GLY A 100 -2.89 17.66 -8.40
CA GLY A 100 -3.39 17.09 -9.63
C GLY A 100 -3.56 15.57 -9.53
N PRO A 101 -4.15 14.95 -10.56
CA PRO A 101 -4.35 13.50 -10.58
C PRO A 101 -3.03 12.73 -10.78
N GLY A 102 -3.01 11.49 -10.34
CA GLY A 102 -1.99 10.55 -10.78
C GLY A 102 -2.17 10.24 -12.27
N MET A 103 -1.09 9.85 -12.94
CA MET A 103 -1.12 9.54 -14.38
C MET A 103 -0.33 8.28 -14.62
N ILE A 104 -0.74 7.48 -15.60
CA ILE A 104 -0.06 6.22 -15.92
C ILE A 104 0.12 6.07 -17.42
N MET A 105 1.10 5.26 -17.79
CA MET A 105 1.33 4.83 -19.16
C MET A 105 1.74 3.37 -19.13
N TYR A 106 1.09 2.55 -19.91
CA TYR A 106 1.50 1.16 -20.08
C TYR A 106 2.45 1.06 -21.27
N LEU A 107 3.56 0.38 -21.08
CA LEU A 107 4.61 0.24 -22.09
C LEU A 107 4.64 -1.19 -22.64
#